data_883d1a09e9a809a39cd336c14e064147
#
_entry.id   883d1a09e9a809a39cd336c14e064147
#
_cell.length_a   1.000
_cell.length_b   1.000
_cell.length_c   1.000
_cell.angle_alpha   90.00
_cell.angle_beta   90.00
_cell.angle_gamma   90.00
#
_symmetry.space_group_name_H-M   'P 1'
#
loop_
_entity.id
_entity.type
_entity.pdbx_description
1 polymer ?
#
loop_
_entity_poly.entity_id
_entity_poly.type
_entity_poly.pdbx_seq_one_letter_code
_entity_poly.pdbx_strand_id
1 'polypeptide(L)'
;ELKRENTEIKLKIKILQKKLDLVLKELPPKKKKTPSSLKPKSERFRPVKKKKKQAKKVKSDSLPKAKNTPFCLNHNIKIDEIRILDVTEEQVLQSNCSCTFDDYYTVNKQDETTHRVWVPGHFKVVKCKHKKKKCKCGQSYLRAITPADLKMNSSSFNPAFHAQVSIDRILNAMPLYRQKEHLKRLGYSISKQTLGKLLHRSAYIIAPIANKIREQVSKAAVLATDGSHISIFNPEQCKKKSIWVHVDEENNLCGFLGFEFTTAEDLAILSDPNGKFIINDAQANILKMSHLPGYKRLIALCLAHLRRKIYDLLDYHHQFATNLLTKIRKLYEVECLAKNKNLSLEKHLELRQNISKNIMESIYKTLSETYANAAPQSKLYKMIQYALGTFKKFKVLDEKGEKPERWLFFCTFLQDARIPIDNNISERLLRIIAKWRDSSLWIGSLQSLPVYCDLLTVLKTCELRSVNPLLWLQNVFIKLNSFRGPPPDDIILDLIPGN
;
A
#
# COMPACT_ATOMS: atom_id res chain seq x y z
N GLU A 1 -49.33 45.94 -9.12
CA GLU A 1 -48.61 44.87 -8.39
C GLU A 1 -48.59 43.55 -9.16
N LEU A 2 -49.78 42.96 -9.48
CA LEU A 2 -49.93 41.72 -10.24
C LEU A 2 -49.26 41.71 -11.63
N LYS A 3 -49.19 42.85 -12.33
CA LYS A 3 -48.46 42.94 -13.63
C LYS A 3 -46.96 42.93 -13.44
N ARG A 4 -46.41 43.48 -12.36
CA ARG A 4 -45.00 43.43 -12.03
C ARG A 4 -44.55 42.03 -11.62
N GLU A 5 -45.32 41.37 -10.75
CA GLU A 5 -45.06 39.99 -10.36
C GLU A 5 -45.10 39.03 -11.57
N ASN A 6 -46.07 39.18 -12.47
CA ASN A 6 -46.15 38.36 -13.69
C ASN A 6 -44.95 38.56 -14.62
N THR A 7 -44.38 39.75 -14.66
CA THR A 7 -43.18 40.05 -15.46
C THR A 7 -41.95 39.43 -14.82
N GLU A 8 -41.85 39.45 -13.50
CA GLU A 8 -40.74 38.84 -12.77
C GLU A 8 -40.78 37.32 -12.85
N ILE A 9 -41.97 36.72 -12.76
CA ILE A 9 -42.15 35.29 -12.95
C ILE A 9 -41.78 34.85 -14.37
N LYS A 10 -42.19 35.59 -15.39
CA LYS A 10 -41.80 35.33 -16.80
C LYS A 10 -40.28 35.42 -17.00
N LEU A 11 -39.62 36.37 -16.36
CA LEU A 11 -38.16 36.48 -16.42
C LEU A 11 -37.46 35.29 -15.70
N LYS A 12 -37.96 34.90 -14.53
CA LYS A 12 -37.47 33.70 -13.79
C LYS A 12 -37.64 32.44 -14.62
N ILE A 13 -38.79 32.24 -15.28
CA ILE A 13 -39.03 31.12 -16.18
C ILE A 13 -38.03 31.10 -17.34
N LYS A 14 -37.78 32.25 -17.98
CA LYS A 14 -36.82 32.35 -19.09
C LYS A 14 -35.39 32.05 -18.69
N ILE A 15 -34.97 32.41 -17.47
CA ILE A 15 -33.69 32.06 -16.87
C ILE A 15 -33.60 30.57 -16.59
N LEU A 16 -34.65 29.97 -16.03
CA LEU A 16 -34.70 28.53 -15.74
C LEU A 16 -34.68 27.72 -17.05
N GLN A 17 -35.38 28.15 -18.10
CA GLN A 17 -35.33 27.51 -19.41
C GLN A 17 -33.91 27.51 -19.98
N LYS A 18 -33.24 28.68 -19.99
CA LYS A 18 -31.83 28.76 -20.43
C LYS A 18 -30.90 27.84 -19.63
N LYS A 19 -31.11 27.76 -18.31
CA LYS A 19 -30.32 26.85 -17.46
C LYS A 19 -30.63 25.39 -17.78
N LEU A 20 -31.88 25.04 -18.08
CA LEU A 20 -32.27 23.69 -18.49
C LEU A 20 -31.66 23.30 -19.83
N ASP A 21 -31.63 24.20 -20.81
CA ASP A 21 -31.02 23.96 -22.12
C ASP A 21 -29.51 23.72 -22.01
N LEU A 22 -28.83 24.42 -21.09
CA LEU A 22 -27.40 24.21 -20.81
C LEU A 22 -27.16 22.82 -20.21
N VAL A 23 -28.01 22.39 -19.25
CA VAL A 23 -27.91 21.06 -18.65
C VAL A 23 -28.20 19.96 -19.68
N LEU A 24 -29.19 20.17 -20.56
CA LEU A 24 -29.53 19.21 -21.62
C LEU A 24 -28.40 19.05 -22.64
N LYS A 25 -27.64 20.12 -22.97
CA LYS A 25 -26.44 20.05 -23.84
C LYS A 25 -25.29 19.28 -23.22
N GLU A 26 -25.20 19.23 -21.90
CA GLU A 26 -24.17 18.45 -21.17
C GLU A 26 -24.57 16.99 -20.88
N LEU A 27 -25.82 16.60 -21.17
CA LEU A 27 -26.23 15.21 -21.01
C LEU A 27 -25.48 14.33 -22.04
N PRO A 28 -24.76 13.30 -21.61
CA PRO A 28 -24.09 12.41 -22.55
C PRO A 28 -25.15 11.77 -23.45
N PRO A 29 -24.86 11.55 -24.75
CA PRO A 29 -25.77 10.86 -25.64
C PRO A 29 -26.15 9.53 -24.99
N LYS A 30 -27.45 9.18 -25.01
CA LYS A 30 -27.95 7.92 -24.41
C LYS A 30 -27.03 6.78 -24.87
N LYS A 31 -26.31 6.18 -23.94
CA LYS A 31 -25.43 5.03 -24.22
C LYS A 31 -26.25 3.98 -24.96
N LYS A 32 -26.03 3.84 -26.27
CA LYS A 32 -26.48 2.65 -26.99
C LYS A 32 -25.92 1.44 -26.25
N LYS A 33 -26.77 0.48 -25.87
CA LYS A 33 -26.33 -0.75 -25.20
C LYS A 33 -25.23 -1.37 -26.05
N THR A 34 -24.02 -1.42 -25.54
CA THR A 34 -22.88 -2.05 -26.21
C THR A 34 -23.22 -3.51 -26.47
N PRO A 35 -23.05 -4.02 -27.71
CA PRO A 35 -23.24 -5.42 -28.02
C PRO A 35 -22.41 -6.30 -27.05
N SER A 36 -22.94 -7.45 -26.66
CA SER A 36 -22.28 -8.37 -25.73
C SER A 36 -20.87 -8.81 -26.16
N SER A 37 -20.59 -8.75 -27.47
CA SER A 37 -19.27 -9.02 -28.04
C SER A 37 -18.19 -7.99 -27.69
N LEU A 38 -18.57 -6.75 -27.34
CA LEU A 38 -17.65 -5.66 -26.98
C LEU A 38 -17.47 -5.49 -25.46
N LYS A 39 -18.12 -6.32 -24.64
CA LYS A 39 -17.87 -6.31 -23.20
C LYS A 39 -16.53 -6.93 -22.87
N PRO A 40 -15.77 -6.36 -21.89
CA PRO A 40 -14.54 -6.96 -21.41
C PRO A 40 -14.72 -8.44 -21.05
N LYS A 41 -13.74 -9.28 -21.34
CA LYS A 41 -13.81 -10.74 -21.06
C LYS A 41 -14.18 -11.07 -19.61
N SER A 42 -13.82 -10.20 -18.66
CA SER A 42 -14.18 -10.31 -17.24
C SER A 42 -15.69 -10.21 -16.96
N GLU A 43 -16.47 -9.54 -17.83
CA GLU A 43 -17.93 -9.46 -17.70
C GLU A 43 -18.68 -10.56 -18.43
N ARG A 44 -18.03 -11.30 -19.33
CA ARG A 44 -18.64 -12.37 -20.13
C ARG A 44 -18.88 -13.66 -19.35
N PHE A 45 -18.20 -13.87 -18.25
CA PHE A 45 -18.24 -15.10 -17.43
C PHE A 45 -18.80 -14.87 -16.02
N ARG A 46 -19.97 -14.25 -15.90
CA ARG A 46 -20.76 -14.46 -14.69
C ARG A 46 -21.57 -15.76 -14.89
N PRO A 47 -21.31 -16.81 -14.08
CA PRO A 47 -22.11 -18.02 -14.20
C PRO A 47 -23.56 -17.68 -13.81
N VAL A 48 -24.47 -17.89 -14.76
CA VAL A 48 -25.92 -17.89 -14.47
C VAL A 48 -26.15 -18.97 -13.43
N LYS A 49 -26.70 -18.63 -12.27
CA LYS A 49 -27.08 -19.60 -11.24
C LYS A 49 -28.08 -20.58 -11.85
N LYS A 50 -27.63 -21.73 -12.37
CA LYS A 50 -28.47 -22.85 -12.72
C LYS A 50 -29.00 -23.46 -11.40
N LYS A 51 -30.30 -23.52 -11.26
CA LYS A 51 -30.97 -24.25 -10.17
C LYS A 51 -30.39 -25.67 -10.13
N LYS A 52 -29.83 -26.07 -9.00
CA LYS A 52 -29.32 -27.40 -8.76
C LYS A 52 -30.44 -28.41 -8.89
N LYS A 53 -30.47 -29.22 -9.97
CA LYS A 53 -31.11 -30.51 -9.94
C LYS A 53 -30.32 -31.42 -9.02
N GLN A 54 -30.96 -32.02 -8.05
CA GLN A 54 -30.37 -33.02 -7.15
C GLN A 54 -29.79 -34.16 -8.00
N ALA A 55 -28.47 -34.24 -8.10
CA ALA A 55 -27.83 -35.38 -8.68
C ALA A 55 -27.66 -36.46 -7.61
N LYS A 56 -28.11 -37.67 -7.95
CA LYS A 56 -27.93 -38.88 -7.15
C LYS A 56 -26.45 -39.04 -6.80
N LYS A 57 -26.14 -39.29 -5.51
CA LYS A 57 -24.80 -39.65 -5.02
C LYS A 57 -24.31 -40.88 -5.75
N VAL A 58 -23.40 -40.70 -6.68
CA VAL A 58 -22.45 -41.73 -7.10
C VAL A 58 -21.40 -41.81 -6.02
N LYS A 59 -21.23 -42.98 -5.41
CA LYS A 59 -20.11 -43.26 -4.50
C LYS A 59 -18.82 -43.05 -5.28
N SER A 60 -18.16 -41.94 -5.09
CA SER A 60 -16.78 -41.75 -5.54
C SER A 60 -15.86 -42.56 -4.61
N ASP A 61 -15.12 -43.48 -5.18
CA ASP A 61 -13.99 -44.09 -4.50
C ASP A 61 -13.12 -42.99 -3.89
N SER A 62 -13.00 -43.04 -2.55
CA SER A 62 -12.24 -42.10 -1.77
C SER A 62 -10.78 -42.19 -2.18
N LEU A 63 -10.28 -41.18 -2.91
CA LEU A 63 -8.86 -40.91 -2.95
C LEU A 63 -8.32 -40.89 -1.51
N PRO A 64 -7.23 -41.61 -1.23
CA PRO A 64 -6.70 -41.72 0.12
C PRO A 64 -6.44 -40.28 0.66
N LYS A 65 -7.05 -39.96 1.80
CA LYS A 65 -6.78 -38.73 2.54
C LYS A 65 -5.27 -38.64 2.70
N ALA A 66 -4.66 -37.61 2.11
CA ALA A 66 -3.27 -37.29 2.34
C ALA A 66 -3.08 -37.18 3.84
N LYS A 67 -2.41 -38.16 4.44
CA LYS A 67 -1.97 -38.10 5.84
C LYS A 67 -1.19 -36.78 5.95
N ASN A 68 -1.44 -36.00 7.00
CA ASN A 68 -0.62 -34.87 7.41
C ASN A 68 0.77 -35.36 7.84
N THR A 69 1.51 -35.91 6.92
CA THR A 69 2.95 -36.11 7.11
C THR A 69 3.57 -34.71 7.04
N PRO A 70 4.40 -34.32 8.04
CA PRO A 70 5.28 -33.18 7.88
C PRO A 70 5.92 -33.33 6.51
N PHE A 71 6.01 -32.23 5.74
CA PHE A 71 6.45 -32.22 4.35
C PHE A 71 7.71 -33.08 4.19
N CYS A 72 7.49 -34.41 4.15
CA CYS A 72 8.52 -35.38 3.93
C CYS A 72 9.00 -35.16 2.51
N LEU A 73 10.28 -34.89 2.36
CA LEU A 73 10.99 -35.08 1.12
C LEU A 73 10.45 -36.38 0.50
N ASN A 74 9.87 -36.32 -0.69
CA ASN A 74 9.68 -37.51 -1.48
C ASN A 74 11.03 -38.25 -1.45
N HIS A 75 11.05 -39.50 -1.07
CA HIS A 75 12.28 -40.30 -0.86
C HIS A 75 13.23 -40.33 -2.08
N ASN A 76 12.83 -39.74 -3.21
CA ASN A 76 13.56 -39.67 -4.46
C ASN A 76 14.11 -38.28 -4.82
N ILE A 77 14.21 -37.33 -3.87
CA ILE A 77 14.83 -36.03 -4.19
C ILE A 77 16.35 -36.23 -4.25
N LYS A 78 16.92 -35.98 -5.43
CA LYS A 78 18.37 -35.94 -5.61
C LYS A 78 18.96 -34.86 -4.70
N ILE A 79 19.98 -35.22 -3.96
CA ILE A 79 20.76 -34.28 -3.13
C ILE A 79 21.83 -33.69 -4.01
N ASP A 80 21.80 -32.34 -4.16
CA ASP A 80 22.75 -31.62 -5.00
C ASP A 80 24.07 -31.33 -4.27
N GLU A 81 24.00 -31.15 -2.94
CA GLU A 81 25.16 -30.83 -2.13
C GLU A 81 25.05 -31.43 -0.73
N ILE A 82 26.14 -31.97 -0.20
CA ILE A 82 26.28 -32.43 1.19
C ILE A 82 27.28 -31.50 1.88
N ARG A 83 26.83 -30.81 2.93
CA ARG A 83 27.72 -30.01 3.79
C ARG A 83 27.91 -30.73 5.14
N ILE A 84 29.16 -30.94 5.52
CA ILE A 84 29.50 -31.42 6.84
C ILE A 84 29.67 -30.20 7.72
N LEU A 85 28.84 -30.06 8.76
CA LEU A 85 28.88 -28.96 9.69
C LEU A 85 29.54 -29.42 10.98
N ASP A 86 30.49 -28.63 11.48
CA ASP A 86 31.16 -28.85 12.75
C ASP A 86 30.67 -27.85 13.79
N VAL A 87 30.87 -28.15 15.06
CA VAL A 87 30.62 -27.26 16.19
C VAL A 87 31.69 -26.17 16.19
N THR A 88 31.29 -24.88 16.29
CA THR A 88 32.20 -23.73 16.33
C THR A 88 32.63 -23.42 17.77
N GLU A 89 33.76 -22.69 17.93
CA GLU A 89 34.20 -22.20 19.24
C GLU A 89 33.14 -21.33 19.91
N GLU A 90 32.43 -20.50 19.13
CA GLU A 90 31.33 -19.68 19.66
C GLU A 90 30.20 -20.50 20.29
N GLN A 91 29.88 -21.68 19.72
CA GLN A 91 28.88 -22.59 20.31
C GLN A 91 29.36 -23.16 21.62
N VAL A 92 30.63 -23.40 21.76
CA VAL A 92 31.25 -23.88 23.02
C VAL A 92 31.17 -22.79 24.08
N LEU A 93 31.54 -21.56 23.75
CA LEU A 93 31.47 -20.41 24.67
C LEU A 93 30.04 -20.12 25.15
N GLN A 94 29.03 -20.40 24.34
CA GLN A 94 27.60 -20.26 24.70
C GLN A 94 27.03 -21.46 25.44
N SER A 95 27.81 -22.51 25.66
CA SER A 95 27.38 -23.70 26.42
C SER A 95 27.41 -23.42 27.91
N ASN A 96 26.56 -24.14 28.68
CA ASN A 96 26.54 -24.06 30.14
C ASN A 96 27.68 -24.88 30.78
N CYS A 97 28.83 -25.00 30.09
CA CYS A 97 29.96 -25.78 30.52
C CYS A 97 31.24 -24.90 30.51
N SER A 98 32.07 -25.03 31.53
CA SER A 98 33.36 -24.33 31.64
C SER A 98 34.50 -24.97 30.83
N CYS A 99 34.21 -26.02 30.05
CA CYS A 99 35.19 -26.71 29.24
C CYS A 99 35.59 -25.88 28.00
N THR A 100 36.84 -25.99 27.59
CA THR A 100 37.38 -25.36 26.36
C THR A 100 36.98 -26.16 25.12
N PHE A 101 37.20 -25.59 23.92
CA PHE A 101 36.88 -26.27 22.65
C PHE A 101 37.58 -27.61 22.49
N ASP A 102 38.83 -27.75 23.00
CA ASP A 102 39.63 -28.95 22.93
C ASP A 102 39.14 -30.09 23.86
N ASP A 103 38.26 -29.77 24.81
CA ASP A 103 37.64 -30.74 25.70
C ASP A 103 36.44 -31.44 25.09
N TYR A 104 36.01 -31.06 23.90
CA TYR A 104 34.88 -31.65 23.20
C TYR A 104 35.34 -32.71 22.20
N TYR A 105 34.70 -33.87 22.22
CA TYR A 105 34.95 -34.95 21.27
C TYR A 105 33.74 -35.26 20.40
N THR A 106 33.99 -35.73 19.19
CA THR A 106 32.92 -36.06 18.23
C THR A 106 32.19 -37.33 18.64
N VAL A 107 30.88 -37.26 18.66
CA VAL A 107 30.00 -38.43 18.94
C VAL A 107 29.64 -39.11 17.62
N ASN A 108 29.74 -40.45 17.57
CA ASN A 108 29.55 -41.26 16.35
C ASN A 108 28.17 -41.10 15.69
N LYS A 109 27.13 -40.69 16.44
CA LYS A 109 25.80 -40.48 15.89
C LYS A 109 25.66 -39.06 15.34
N GLN A 110 25.63 -38.93 14.00
CA GLN A 110 25.37 -37.66 13.33
C GLN A 110 23.87 -37.44 13.13
N ASP A 111 23.40 -36.21 13.34
CA ASP A 111 22.07 -35.79 12.93
C ASP A 111 22.13 -35.24 11.52
N GLU A 112 21.14 -35.60 10.70
CA GLU A 112 21.03 -35.10 9.33
C GLU A 112 19.83 -34.17 9.21
N THR A 113 20.02 -33.03 8.57
CA THR A 113 18.95 -32.15 8.19
C THR A 113 19.02 -31.83 6.70
N THR A 114 17.87 -31.69 6.07
CA THR A 114 17.82 -31.39 4.63
C THR A 114 17.17 -30.06 4.42
N HIS A 115 17.83 -29.18 3.68
CA HIS A 115 17.39 -27.80 3.38
C HIS A 115 17.22 -27.62 1.89
N ARG A 116 16.25 -26.77 1.51
CA ARG A 116 15.99 -26.37 0.11
C ARG A 116 16.45 -24.94 -0.07
N VAL A 117 17.47 -24.77 -0.90
CA VAL A 117 18.06 -23.47 -1.21
C VAL A 117 17.55 -22.99 -2.57
N TRP A 118 16.99 -21.78 -2.60
CA TRP A 118 16.63 -21.13 -3.87
C TRP A 118 17.90 -20.54 -4.52
N VAL A 119 18.17 -20.99 -5.74
CA VAL A 119 19.15 -20.36 -6.61
C VAL A 119 18.36 -19.83 -7.82
N PRO A 120 18.64 -18.62 -8.33
CA PRO A 120 17.91 -18.10 -9.46
C PRO A 120 17.80 -19.12 -10.60
N GLY A 121 16.56 -19.50 -10.96
CA GLY A 121 16.26 -20.46 -12.01
C GLY A 121 16.03 -21.91 -11.57
N HIS A 122 16.50 -22.35 -10.40
CA HIS A 122 16.25 -23.72 -9.90
C HIS A 122 16.35 -23.83 -8.37
N PHE A 123 15.82 -24.92 -7.82
CA PHE A 123 16.05 -25.32 -6.43
C PHE A 123 17.26 -26.23 -6.32
N LYS A 124 18.11 -25.93 -5.35
CA LYS A 124 19.18 -26.82 -4.91
C LYS A 124 18.76 -27.47 -3.60
N VAL A 125 18.81 -28.79 -3.49
CA VAL A 125 18.54 -29.52 -2.26
C VAL A 125 19.85 -29.80 -1.56
N VAL A 126 20.00 -29.21 -0.35
CA VAL A 126 21.21 -29.35 0.46
C VAL A 126 20.92 -30.25 1.66
N LYS A 127 21.66 -31.35 1.77
CA LYS A 127 21.62 -32.23 2.95
C LYS A 127 22.76 -31.84 3.88
N CYS A 128 22.43 -31.37 5.10
CA CYS A 128 23.41 -31.05 6.12
C CYS A 128 23.58 -32.23 7.09
N LYS A 129 24.81 -32.68 7.23
CA LYS A 129 25.20 -33.66 8.27
C LYS A 129 25.83 -32.90 9.45
N HIS A 130 25.17 -32.93 10.59
CA HIS A 130 25.60 -32.18 11.76
C HIS A 130 26.45 -33.07 12.66
N LYS A 131 27.70 -32.71 12.90
CA LYS A 131 28.50 -33.33 13.92
C LYS A 131 27.94 -32.94 15.29
N LYS A 132 28.02 -33.90 16.22
CA LYS A 132 27.65 -33.71 17.62
C LYS A 132 28.91 -33.88 18.47
N LYS A 133 29.12 -32.97 19.40
CA LYS A 133 30.22 -33.03 20.37
C LYS A 133 29.64 -33.11 21.77
N LYS A 134 30.26 -33.96 22.61
CA LYS A 134 29.96 -34.07 24.03
C LYS A 134 31.16 -33.60 24.80
N CYS A 135 30.94 -32.83 25.87
CA CYS A 135 32.01 -32.44 26.79
C CYS A 135 32.49 -33.64 27.64
N LYS A 136 33.75 -33.71 27.93
CA LYS A 136 34.35 -34.74 28.80
C LYS A 136 33.71 -34.77 30.19
N CYS A 137 33.30 -33.61 30.72
CA CYS A 137 32.57 -33.51 32.00
C CYS A 137 31.14 -34.08 31.94
N GLY A 138 30.58 -34.38 30.75
CA GLY A 138 29.27 -34.94 30.56
C GLY A 138 28.10 -33.95 30.66
N GLN A 139 28.35 -32.69 31.05
CA GLN A 139 27.31 -31.68 31.29
C GLN A 139 26.79 -31.01 29.99
N SER A 140 27.61 -30.93 28.96
CA SER A 140 27.22 -30.27 27.72
C SER A 140 27.22 -31.24 26.53
N TYR A 141 26.17 -31.11 25.70
CA TYR A 141 26.03 -31.81 24.43
C TYR A 141 25.67 -30.82 23.34
N LEU A 142 26.58 -30.64 22.40
CA LEU A 142 26.45 -29.64 21.34
C LEU A 142 26.22 -30.33 19.98
N ARG A 143 25.35 -29.72 19.19
CA ARG A 143 25.12 -30.07 17.79
C ARG A 143 25.49 -28.87 16.91
N ALA A 144 26.20 -29.07 15.80
CA ALA A 144 26.52 -28.02 14.87
C ALA A 144 25.24 -27.31 14.36
N ILE A 145 25.25 -25.97 14.33
CA ILE A 145 24.13 -25.16 13.92
C ILE A 145 24.04 -25.09 12.38
N THR A 146 22.83 -25.08 11.84
CA THR A 146 22.62 -24.82 10.41
C THR A 146 22.93 -23.34 10.09
N PRO A 147 23.74 -23.03 9.06
CA PRO A 147 23.98 -21.66 8.66
C PRO A 147 22.71 -20.87 8.34
N ALA A 148 22.71 -19.58 8.69
CA ALA A 148 21.53 -18.72 8.58
C ALA A 148 21.06 -18.50 7.12
N ASP A 149 21.96 -18.60 6.15
CA ASP A 149 21.67 -18.50 4.72
C ASP A 149 20.92 -19.70 4.14
N LEU A 150 21.03 -20.86 4.79
CA LEU A 150 20.39 -22.11 4.38
C LEU A 150 19.00 -22.31 4.97
N LYS A 151 18.72 -21.74 6.14
CA LYS A 151 17.48 -22.03 6.85
C LYS A 151 16.96 -20.80 7.58
N MET A 152 15.67 -20.53 7.41
CA MET A 152 14.94 -19.69 8.36
C MET A 152 14.38 -20.52 9.51
N ASN A 153 14.30 -19.92 10.71
CA ASN A 153 13.69 -20.58 11.88
C ASN A 153 12.31 -21.15 11.54
N SER A 154 12.08 -22.41 11.89
CA SER A 154 10.82 -23.14 11.63
C SER A 154 10.43 -23.24 10.13
N SER A 155 11.40 -23.14 9.20
CA SER A 155 11.19 -23.33 7.77
C SER A 155 12.28 -24.24 7.19
N SER A 156 11.93 -25.03 6.18
CA SER A 156 12.90 -25.81 5.39
C SER A 156 13.40 -25.05 4.17
N PHE A 157 12.98 -23.79 4.01
CA PHE A 157 13.37 -22.92 2.92
C PHE A 157 14.31 -21.83 3.42
N ASN A 158 15.23 -21.43 2.56
CA ASN A 158 16.21 -20.41 2.88
C ASN A 158 15.63 -18.97 2.82
N PRO A 159 16.32 -17.98 3.39
CA PRO A 159 15.91 -16.57 3.36
C PRO A 159 15.63 -16.04 1.96
N ALA A 160 16.43 -16.43 0.95
CA ALA A 160 16.25 -15.99 -0.42
C ALA A 160 14.90 -16.42 -1.00
N PHE A 161 14.43 -17.65 -0.73
CA PHE A 161 13.13 -18.09 -1.23
C PHE A 161 11.97 -17.39 -0.51
N HIS A 162 12.06 -17.15 0.79
CA HIS A 162 11.09 -16.35 1.53
C HIS A 162 10.98 -14.93 0.96
N ALA A 163 12.12 -14.31 0.66
CA ALA A 163 12.18 -12.99 0.03
C ALA A 163 11.54 -13.02 -1.36
N GLN A 164 11.87 -14.00 -2.21
CA GLN A 164 11.32 -14.12 -3.56
C GLN A 164 9.80 -14.29 -3.54
N VAL A 165 9.25 -15.17 -2.71
CA VAL A 165 7.79 -15.37 -2.56
C VAL A 165 7.10 -14.05 -2.16
N SER A 166 7.74 -13.28 -1.27
CA SER A 166 7.21 -11.99 -0.81
C SER A 166 7.25 -10.93 -1.91
N ILE A 167 8.37 -10.79 -2.62
CA ILE A 167 8.51 -9.87 -3.76
C ILE A 167 7.49 -10.20 -4.86
N ASP A 168 7.39 -11.46 -5.25
CA ASP A 168 6.46 -11.89 -6.29
C ASP A 168 5.01 -11.61 -5.93
N ARG A 169 4.65 -11.83 -4.67
CA ARG A 169 3.27 -11.55 -4.23
C ARG A 169 3.00 -10.06 -4.10
N ILE A 170 3.90 -9.31 -3.49
CA ILE A 170 3.66 -7.93 -3.09
C ILE A 170 3.98 -6.95 -4.23
N LEU A 171 5.20 -6.96 -4.77
CA LEU A 171 5.61 -5.99 -5.79
C LEU A 171 5.24 -6.42 -7.22
N ASN A 172 5.33 -7.71 -7.54
CA ASN A 172 5.01 -8.24 -8.86
C ASN A 172 3.52 -8.57 -9.05
N ALA A 173 2.70 -8.39 -7.99
CA ALA A 173 1.27 -8.72 -7.97
C ALA A 173 0.96 -10.16 -8.43
N MET A 174 1.89 -11.10 -8.24
CA MET A 174 1.76 -12.49 -8.68
C MET A 174 0.99 -13.31 -7.65
N PRO A 175 -0.23 -13.78 -7.93
CA PRO A 175 -1.00 -14.60 -6.98
C PRO A 175 -0.29 -15.90 -6.63
N LEU A 176 -0.49 -16.40 -5.40
CA LEU A 176 0.19 -17.61 -4.93
C LEU A 176 -0.08 -18.84 -5.82
N TYR A 177 -1.25 -18.92 -6.48
CA TYR A 177 -1.53 -20.00 -7.41
C TYR A 177 -0.66 -19.92 -8.67
N ARG A 178 -0.36 -18.70 -9.16
CA ARG A 178 0.55 -18.51 -10.31
C ARG A 178 2.00 -18.78 -9.91
N GLN A 179 2.42 -18.40 -8.71
CA GLN A 179 3.73 -18.77 -8.17
C GLN A 179 3.88 -20.29 -8.11
N LYS A 180 2.85 -21.00 -7.60
CA LYS A 180 2.81 -22.45 -7.57
C LYS A 180 3.01 -23.06 -8.98
N GLU A 181 2.24 -22.58 -9.97
CA GLU A 181 2.33 -23.10 -11.34
C GLU A 181 3.68 -22.73 -12.00
N HIS A 182 4.26 -21.56 -11.66
CA HIS A 182 5.59 -21.18 -12.10
C HIS A 182 6.65 -22.15 -11.56
N LEU A 183 6.65 -22.40 -10.25
CA LEU A 183 7.57 -23.32 -9.59
C LEU A 183 7.42 -24.76 -10.10
N LYS A 184 6.19 -25.20 -10.40
CA LYS A 184 5.94 -26.50 -11.02
C LYS A 184 6.63 -26.63 -12.38
N ARG A 185 6.60 -25.57 -13.21
CA ARG A 185 7.33 -25.55 -14.50
C ARG A 185 8.85 -25.61 -14.33
N LEU A 186 9.37 -25.10 -13.21
CA LEU A 186 10.78 -25.23 -12.82
C LEU A 186 11.12 -26.61 -12.19
N GLY A 187 10.17 -27.57 -12.24
CA GLY A 187 10.37 -28.91 -11.69
C GLY A 187 10.13 -29.02 -10.18
N TYR A 188 9.62 -27.97 -9.50
CA TYR A 188 9.41 -27.98 -8.06
C TYR A 188 7.93 -27.86 -7.68
N SER A 189 7.37 -28.92 -7.08
CA SER A 189 5.98 -28.94 -6.63
C SER A 189 5.85 -28.44 -5.19
N ILE A 190 5.12 -27.32 -5.03
CA ILE A 190 4.83 -26.72 -3.72
C ILE A 190 3.34 -26.39 -3.61
N SER A 191 2.76 -26.55 -2.42
CA SER A 191 1.36 -26.20 -2.23
C SER A 191 1.15 -24.68 -2.08
N LYS A 192 -0.04 -24.20 -2.49
CA LYS A 192 -0.44 -22.80 -2.26
C LYS A 192 -0.45 -22.45 -0.77
N GLN A 193 -0.85 -23.40 0.10
CA GLN A 193 -0.85 -23.22 1.54
C GLN A 193 0.58 -23.02 2.10
N THR A 194 1.55 -23.76 1.57
CA THR A 194 2.96 -23.59 1.95
C THR A 194 3.46 -22.20 1.57
N LEU A 195 3.20 -21.75 0.34
CA LEU A 195 3.56 -20.39 -0.08
C LEU A 195 2.89 -19.31 0.79
N GLY A 196 1.62 -19.52 1.18
CA GLY A 196 0.93 -18.64 2.12
C GLY A 196 1.61 -18.59 3.49
N LYS A 197 2.01 -19.75 4.04
CA LYS A 197 2.75 -19.82 5.32
C LYS A 197 4.10 -19.11 5.23
N LEU A 198 4.82 -19.22 4.10
CA LEU A 198 6.08 -18.49 3.90
C LEU A 198 5.86 -16.97 3.91
N LEU A 199 4.83 -16.51 3.21
CA LEU A 199 4.48 -15.08 3.18
C LEU A 199 4.13 -14.53 4.58
N HIS A 200 3.28 -15.25 5.33
CA HIS A 200 2.92 -14.88 6.71
C HIS A 200 4.14 -14.86 7.63
N ARG A 201 5.03 -15.85 7.48
CA ARG A 201 6.27 -15.90 8.26
C ARG A 201 7.19 -14.72 7.95
N SER A 202 7.33 -14.39 6.68
CA SER A 202 8.12 -13.24 6.25
C SER A 202 7.61 -11.94 6.88
N ALA A 203 6.30 -11.72 6.83
CA ALA A 203 5.68 -10.55 7.45
C ALA A 203 5.88 -10.52 8.96
N TYR A 204 5.70 -11.64 9.65
CA TYR A 204 5.91 -11.72 11.10
C TYR A 204 7.33 -11.30 11.50
N ILE A 205 8.34 -11.73 10.74
CA ILE A 205 9.75 -11.40 11.05
C ILE A 205 10.04 -9.92 10.84
N ILE A 206 9.45 -9.29 9.81
CA ILE A 206 9.71 -7.88 9.49
C ILE A 206 8.75 -6.91 10.18
N ALA A 207 7.72 -7.41 10.86
CA ALA A 207 6.71 -6.57 11.52
C ALA A 207 7.31 -5.51 12.47
N PRO A 208 8.36 -5.80 13.31
CA PRO A 208 8.99 -4.78 14.14
C PRO A 208 9.56 -3.62 13.32
N ILE A 209 10.20 -3.90 12.18
CA ILE A 209 10.75 -2.88 11.28
C ILE A 209 9.60 -2.06 10.65
N ALA A 210 8.56 -2.74 10.16
CA ALA A 210 7.39 -2.08 9.59
C ALA A 210 6.70 -1.13 10.59
N ASN A 211 6.58 -1.56 11.86
CA ASN A 211 6.03 -0.73 12.93
C ASN A 211 6.91 0.50 13.22
N LYS A 212 8.23 0.31 13.23
CA LYS A 212 9.17 1.43 13.45
C LYS A 212 9.14 2.44 12.33
N ILE A 213 9.02 1.99 11.07
CA ILE A 213 8.80 2.87 9.92
C ILE A 213 7.49 3.65 10.07
N ARG A 214 6.38 2.99 10.44
CA ARG A 214 5.09 3.67 10.66
C ARG A 214 5.19 4.71 11.78
N GLU A 215 5.89 4.41 12.87
CA GLU A 215 6.14 5.35 13.95
C GLU A 215 6.89 6.59 13.46
N GLN A 216 7.94 6.41 12.64
CA GLN A 216 8.69 7.53 12.06
C GLN A 216 7.80 8.35 11.11
N VAL A 217 7.07 7.69 10.20
CA VAL A 217 6.15 8.34 9.27
C VAL A 217 5.08 9.14 10.02
N SER A 218 4.53 8.61 11.10
CA SER A 218 3.50 9.32 11.86
C SER A 218 3.96 10.67 12.41
N LYS A 219 5.26 10.82 12.70
CA LYS A 219 5.88 12.04 13.25
C LYS A 219 6.24 13.08 12.18
N ALA A 220 6.11 12.75 10.89
CA ALA A 220 6.48 13.66 9.82
C ALA A 220 5.72 15.00 9.90
N ALA A 221 6.41 16.09 9.58
CA ALA A 221 5.80 17.42 9.57
C ALA A 221 4.69 17.53 8.52
N VAL A 222 4.90 16.93 7.35
CA VAL A 222 3.93 16.87 6.25
C VAL A 222 3.69 15.41 5.89
N LEU A 223 2.43 14.99 5.88
CA LEU A 223 2.02 13.67 5.47
C LEU A 223 1.22 13.73 4.17
N ALA A 224 1.60 12.91 3.19
CA ALA A 224 0.76 12.63 2.04
C ALA A 224 -0.02 11.33 2.31
N THR A 225 -1.35 11.35 2.14
CA THR A 225 -2.19 10.19 2.46
C THR A 225 -3.22 9.90 1.39
N ASP A 226 -3.47 8.62 1.16
CA ASP A 226 -4.51 8.14 0.26
C ASP A 226 -4.96 6.74 0.65
N GLY A 227 -6.14 6.33 0.20
CA GLY A 227 -6.73 5.03 0.51
C GLY A 227 -7.24 4.28 -0.72
N SER A 228 -7.15 2.96 -0.68
CA SER A 228 -7.68 2.10 -1.73
C SER A 228 -8.39 0.89 -1.16
N HIS A 229 -9.35 0.36 -1.91
CA HIS A 229 -10.10 -0.82 -1.49
C HIS A 229 -9.50 -2.11 -2.03
N ILE A 230 -9.58 -3.17 -1.23
CA ILE A 230 -9.21 -4.52 -1.60
C ILE A 230 -10.31 -5.51 -1.18
N SER A 231 -10.53 -6.55 -1.97
CA SER A 231 -11.47 -7.61 -1.61
C SER A 231 -10.78 -8.66 -0.76
N ILE A 232 -11.47 -9.07 0.31
CA ILE A 232 -11.03 -10.14 1.22
C ILE A 232 -12.01 -11.31 1.09
N PHE A 233 -11.47 -12.53 1.14
CA PHE A 233 -12.30 -13.73 1.18
C PHE A 233 -13.05 -13.83 2.51
N ASN A 234 -14.36 -13.94 2.41
CA ASN A 234 -15.24 -14.33 3.51
C ASN A 234 -16.17 -15.41 2.97
N PRO A 235 -16.37 -16.54 3.68
CA PRO A 235 -17.27 -17.63 3.24
C PRO A 235 -18.70 -17.17 2.92
N GLU A 236 -19.22 -16.20 3.66
CA GLU A 236 -20.59 -15.71 3.50
C GLU A 236 -20.73 -14.69 2.37
N GLN A 237 -19.79 -13.73 2.30
CA GLN A 237 -19.77 -12.72 1.24
C GLN A 237 -18.38 -12.09 1.11
N CYS A 238 -18.01 -11.73 -0.12
CA CYS A 238 -16.78 -10.99 -0.36
C CYS A 238 -16.92 -9.56 0.19
N LYS A 239 -16.13 -9.20 1.20
CA LYS A 239 -16.13 -7.86 1.82
C LYS A 239 -14.99 -7.01 1.28
N LYS A 240 -15.30 -5.75 0.95
CA LYS A 240 -14.29 -4.74 0.63
C LYS A 240 -13.71 -4.20 1.92
N LYS A 241 -12.38 -4.15 2.00
CA LYS A 241 -11.61 -3.56 3.09
C LYS A 241 -10.76 -2.43 2.55
N SER A 242 -10.31 -1.54 3.41
CA SER A 242 -9.49 -0.39 3.02
C SER A 242 -8.03 -0.64 3.37
N ILE A 243 -7.13 -0.27 2.45
CA ILE A 243 -5.70 -0.11 2.72
C ILE A 243 -5.38 1.36 2.52
N TRP A 244 -4.75 1.95 3.52
CA TRP A 244 -4.29 3.33 3.53
C TRP A 244 -2.78 3.40 3.54
N VAL A 245 -2.24 4.43 2.91
CA VAL A 245 -0.83 4.78 2.96
C VAL A 245 -0.64 6.18 3.51
N HIS A 246 0.32 6.35 4.40
CA HIS A 246 0.86 7.63 4.80
C HIS A 246 2.31 7.69 4.34
N VAL A 247 2.69 8.82 3.76
CA VAL A 247 4.01 9.01 3.15
C VAL A 247 4.67 10.24 3.76
N ASP A 248 5.87 10.04 4.25
CA ASP A 248 6.84 11.08 4.57
C ASP A 248 7.76 11.25 3.37
N GLU A 249 7.46 12.25 2.54
CA GLU A 249 8.23 12.49 1.31
C GLU A 249 9.63 13.02 1.61
N GLU A 250 9.79 13.78 2.71
CA GLU A 250 11.07 14.36 3.13
C GLU A 250 12.10 13.25 3.46
N ASN A 251 11.67 12.22 4.19
CA ASN A 251 12.52 11.11 4.59
C ASN A 251 12.42 9.87 3.68
N ASN A 252 11.63 9.94 2.62
CA ASN A 252 11.36 8.83 1.70
C ASN A 252 10.88 7.56 2.43
N LEU A 253 9.93 7.73 3.34
CA LEU A 253 9.31 6.64 4.11
C LEU A 253 7.83 6.53 3.80
N CYS A 254 7.29 5.31 3.88
CA CYS A 254 5.86 5.10 3.77
C CYS A 254 5.36 4.03 4.74
N GLY A 255 4.19 4.27 5.33
CA GLY A 255 3.52 3.34 6.22
C GLY A 255 2.17 2.91 5.65
N PHE A 256 1.93 1.61 5.53
CA PHE A 256 0.65 1.06 5.10
C PHE A 256 -0.10 0.47 6.29
N LEU A 257 -1.41 0.72 6.35
CA LEU A 257 -2.33 0.05 7.28
C LEU A 257 -3.62 -0.38 6.57
N GLY A 258 -4.17 -1.49 7.05
CA GLY A 258 -5.42 -2.02 6.55
C GLY A 258 -6.50 -2.01 7.63
N PHE A 259 -7.71 -1.60 7.26
CA PHE A 259 -8.83 -1.47 8.19
C PHE A 259 -10.03 -2.28 7.73
N GLU A 260 -10.73 -2.84 8.69
CA GLU A 260 -12.02 -3.49 8.44
C GLU A 260 -13.07 -2.45 8.08
N PHE A 261 -13.17 -1.40 8.89
CA PHE A 261 -13.96 -0.20 8.66
C PHE A 261 -13.03 0.98 8.92
N THR A 262 -12.92 1.88 7.95
CA THR A 262 -12.05 3.04 8.12
C THR A 262 -12.84 4.15 8.79
N THR A 263 -12.46 4.49 10.00
CA THR A 263 -12.95 5.67 10.72
C THR A 263 -11.91 6.80 10.69
N ALA A 264 -12.26 7.98 11.16
CA ALA A 264 -11.31 9.08 11.31
C ALA A 264 -10.29 8.77 12.40
N GLU A 265 -10.73 8.13 13.47
CA GLU A 265 -9.91 7.69 14.61
C GLU A 265 -8.86 6.66 14.16
N ASP A 266 -9.26 5.67 13.33
CA ASP A 266 -8.33 4.68 12.78
C ASP A 266 -7.21 5.34 11.96
N LEU A 267 -7.54 6.35 11.16
CA LEU A 267 -6.56 7.09 10.36
C LEU A 267 -5.67 8.00 11.20
N ALA A 268 -6.20 8.54 12.30
CA ALA A 268 -5.44 9.36 13.22
C ALA A 268 -4.31 8.59 13.92
N ILE A 269 -4.44 7.27 14.10
CA ILE A 269 -3.38 6.40 14.64
C ILE A 269 -2.11 6.46 13.77
N LEU A 270 -2.27 6.68 12.46
CA LEU A 270 -1.15 6.79 11.52
C LEU A 270 -0.48 8.16 11.47
N SER A 271 -1.02 9.14 12.19
CA SER A 271 -0.52 10.51 12.16
C SER A 271 -0.45 11.09 13.56
N ASP A 272 0.74 11.54 13.97
CA ASP A 272 0.87 12.32 15.21
C ASP A 272 -0.07 13.54 15.12
N PRO A 273 -0.97 13.74 16.10
CA PRO A 273 -1.90 14.87 16.07
C PRO A 273 -1.19 16.23 16.13
N ASN A 274 0.06 16.29 16.61
CA ASN A 274 0.86 17.51 16.69
C ASN A 274 1.65 17.84 15.43
N GLY A 275 1.63 16.97 14.40
CA GLY A 275 2.23 17.27 13.11
C GLY A 275 1.57 18.47 12.42
N LYS A 276 2.26 19.08 11.43
CA LYS A 276 1.81 20.36 10.86
C LYS A 276 0.75 20.20 9.77
N PHE A 277 0.97 19.32 8.79
CA PHE A 277 0.11 19.26 7.60
C PHE A 277 -0.20 17.83 7.17
N ILE A 278 -1.35 17.66 6.50
CA ILE A 278 -1.72 16.43 5.81
C ILE A 278 -2.33 16.75 4.46
N ILE A 279 -1.78 16.16 3.38
CA ILE A 279 -2.31 16.32 2.02
C ILE A 279 -3.08 15.09 1.56
N ASN A 280 -4.24 15.31 0.92
CA ASN A 280 -5.12 14.24 0.42
C ASN A 280 -6.02 14.73 -0.74
N ASP A 281 -6.88 13.83 -1.24
CA ASP A 281 -7.83 14.07 -2.34
C ASP A 281 -9.24 14.51 -1.89
N ALA A 282 -9.38 15.05 -0.68
CA ALA A 282 -10.65 15.43 -0.06
C ALA A 282 -11.54 14.24 0.36
N GLN A 283 -10.95 13.12 0.74
CA GLN A 283 -11.71 11.99 1.28
C GLN A 283 -12.40 12.36 2.61
N ALA A 284 -13.66 11.94 2.75
CA ALA A 284 -14.49 12.35 3.89
C ALA A 284 -13.91 11.95 5.26
N ASN A 285 -13.20 10.82 5.34
CA ASN A 285 -12.63 10.35 6.61
C ASN A 285 -11.42 11.20 7.04
N ILE A 286 -10.57 11.63 6.09
CA ILE A 286 -9.46 12.56 6.38
C ILE A 286 -10.01 13.91 6.86
N LEU A 287 -11.08 14.40 6.22
CA LEU A 287 -11.70 15.65 6.64
C LEU A 287 -12.30 15.57 8.05
N LYS A 288 -12.79 14.41 8.45
CA LYS A 288 -13.29 14.19 9.81
C LYS A 288 -12.18 14.16 10.87
N MET A 289 -10.95 13.79 10.50
CA MET A 289 -9.82 13.78 11.43
C MET A 289 -9.56 15.17 12.03
N SER A 290 -9.76 16.25 11.24
CA SER A 290 -9.60 17.62 11.75
C SER A 290 -10.60 18.00 12.86
N HIS A 291 -11.61 17.16 13.11
CA HIS A 291 -12.60 17.34 14.18
C HIS A 291 -12.32 16.50 15.42
N LEU A 292 -11.28 15.66 15.38
CA LEU A 292 -10.91 14.87 16.53
C LEU A 292 -10.30 15.76 17.62
N PRO A 293 -10.65 15.57 18.89
CA PRO A 293 -10.07 16.33 19.99
C PRO A 293 -8.54 16.23 19.97
N GLY A 294 -7.87 17.39 19.99
CA GLY A 294 -6.41 17.46 20.00
C GLY A 294 -5.72 17.26 18.64
N TYR A 295 -6.44 16.99 17.57
CA TYR A 295 -5.85 16.87 16.23
C TYR A 295 -5.59 18.26 15.64
N LYS A 296 -4.32 18.61 15.39
CA LYS A 296 -3.89 19.96 14.99
C LYS A 296 -3.39 20.07 13.56
N ARG A 297 -3.25 18.94 12.81
CA ARG A 297 -2.75 19.01 11.44
C ARG A 297 -3.70 19.76 10.52
N LEU A 298 -3.14 20.72 9.78
CA LEU A 298 -3.87 21.44 8.73
C LEU A 298 -3.99 20.58 7.48
N ILE A 299 -5.18 20.61 6.87
CA ILE A 299 -5.47 19.85 5.67
C ILE A 299 -5.01 20.65 4.45
N ALA A 300 -4.31 19.98 3.53
CA ALA A 300 -4.04 20.45 2.18
C ALA A 300 -4.76 19.55 1.16
N LEU A 301 -5.29 20.13 0.08
CA LEU A 301 -5.97 19.38 -0.96
C LEU A 301 -5.11 19.26 -2.22
N CYS A 302 -5.17 18.09 -2.83
CA CYS A 302 -4.44 17.73 -4.04
C CYS A 302 -4.94 18.51 -5.26
N LEU A 303 -4.09 19.36 -5.85
CA LEU A 303 -4.41 20.11 -7.08
C LEU A 303 -4.53 19.20 -8.32
N ALA A 304 -3.90 18.03 -8.33
CA ALA A 304 -4.05 17.08 -9.44
C ALA A 304 -5.50 16.61 -9.59
N HIS A 305 -6.25 16.44 -8.49
CA HIS A 305 -7.68 16.10 -8.53
C HIS A 305 -8.54 17.23 -9.07
N LEU A 306 -8.27 18.47 -8.68
CA LEU A 306 -8.93 19.64 -9.27
C LEU A 306 -8.62 19.75 -10.76
N ARG A 307 -7.34 19.59 -11.16
CA ARG A 307 -6.91 19.60 -12.55
C ARG A 307 -7.64 18.53 -13.38
N ARG A 308 -7.80 17.31 -12.86
CA ARG A 308 -8.53 16.23 -13.56
C ARG A 308 -9.99 16.60 -13.82
N LYS A 309 -10.67 17.16 -12.80
CA LYS A 309 -12.06 17.63 -12.95
C LYS A 309 -12.23 18.77 -13.95
N ILE A 310 -11.24 19.66 -14.05
CA ILE A 310 -11.22 20.73 -15.07
C ILE A 310 -10.97 20.11 -16.46
N TYR A 311 -10.06 19.13 -16.55
CA TYR A 311 -9.77 18.43 -17.81
C TYR A 311 -11.01 17.75 -18.39
N ASP A 312 -11.86 17.15 -17.54
CA ASP A 312 -13.10 16.49 -17.94
C ASP A 312 -14.15 17.49 -18.55
N LEU A 313 -13.90 18.79 -18.45
CA LEU A 313 -14.72 19.84 -19.07
C LEU A 313 -14.26 20.26 -20.46
N LEU A 314 -13.10 19.83 -20.97
CA LEU A 314 -12.56 20.25 -22.25
C LEU A 314 -13.53 20.02 -23.40
N ASP A 315 -14.28 18.91 -23.40
CA ASP A 315 -15.23 18.59 -24.47
C ASP A 315 -16.49 19.47 -24.48
N TYR A 316 -16.78 20.18 -23.38
CA TYR A 316 -18.02 20.93 -23.18
C TYR A 316 -17.78 22.43 -23.00
N HIS A 317 -16.66 22.81 -22.37
CA HIS A 317 -16.30 24.19 -22.01
C HIS A 317 -14.82 24.43 -22.32
N HIS A 318 -14.42 24.20 -23.58
CA HIS A 318 -13.03 24.16 -24.01
C HIS A 318 -12.22 25.39 -23.59
N GLN A 319 -12.71 26.61 -23.90
CA GLN A 319 -11.99 27.84 -23.60
C GLN A 319 -11.80 28.08 -22.11
N PHE A 320 -12.84 27.83 -21.31
CA PHE A 320 -12.80 27.95 -19.87
C PHE A 320 -11.81 26.92 -19.24
N ALA A 321 -11.93 25.64 -19.65
CA ALA A 321 -11.06 24.60 -19.15
C ALA A 321 -9.59 24.82 -19.53
N THR A 322 -9.31 25.22 -20.79
CA THR A 322 -7.96 25.53 -21.27
C THR A 322 -7.32 26.68 -20.49
N ASN A 323 -8.08 27.74 -20.20
CA ASN A 323 -7.60 28.87 -19.38
C ASN A 323 -7.16 28.37 -17.98
N LEU A 324 -8.01 27.64 -17.28
CA LEU A 324 -7.70 27.12 -15.95
C LEU A 324 -6.54 26.12 -15.96
N LEU A 325 -6.50 25.21 -16.94
CA LEU A 325 -5.40 24.24 -17.08
C LEU A 325 -4.06 24.94 -17.34
N THR A 326 -4.06 26.04 -18.12
CA THR A 326 -2.86 26.84 -18.35
C THR A 326 -2.37 27.50 -17.06
N LYS A 327 -3.28 28.04 -16.24
CA LYS A 327 -2.93 28.61 -14.93
C LYS A 327 -2.36 27.53 -13.99
N ILE A 328 -3.00 26.36 -13.91
CA ILE A 328 -2.50 25.25 -13.09
C ILE A 328 -1.12 24.76 -13.58
N ARG A 329 -0.89 24.71 -14.92
CA ARG A 329 0.43 24.36 -15.44
C ARG A 329 1.52 25.31 -14.93
N LYS A 330 1.25 26.61 -14.87
CA LYS A 330 2.20 27.59 -14.32
C LYS A 330 2.54 27.33 -12.84
N LEU A 331 1.59 26.84 -12.04
CA LEU A 331 1.89 26.41 -10.67
C LEU A 331 2.93 25.27 -10.64
N TYR A 332 2.76 24.26 -11.50
CA TYR A 332 3.74 23.16 -11.60
C TYR A 332 5.09 23.65 -12.14
N GLU A 333 5.12 24.66 -13.02
CA GLU A 333 6.35 25.26 -13.52
C GLU A 333 7.15 25.93 -12.38
N VAL A 334 6.46 26.58 -11.41
CA VAL A 334 7.09 27.15 -10.20
C VAL A 334 7.73 26.05 -9.35
N GLU A 335 7.02 24.94 -9.12
CA GLU A 335 7.54 23.80 -8.35
C GLU A 335 8.76 23.16 -9.05
N CYS A 336 8.68 22.98 -10.37
CA CYS A 336 9.81 22.49 -11.17
C CYS A 336 11.01 23.42 -11.11
N LEU A 337 10.79 24.73 -11.16
CA LEU A 337 11.86 25.73 -11.05
C LEU A 337 12.57 25.65 -9.70
N ALA A 338 11.80 25.58 -8.63
CA ALA A 338 12.34 25.45 -7.27
C ALA A 338 13.18 24.17 -7.12
N LYS A 339 12.69 23.05 -7.62
CA LYS A 339 13.38 21.76 -7.60
C LYS A 339 14.66 21.75 -8.46
N ASN A 340 14.58 22.22 -9.69
CA ASN A 340 15.71 22.22 -10.64
C ASN A 340 16.84 23.13 -10.19
N LYS A 341 16.52 24.21 -9.49
CA LYS A 341 17.51 25.14 -8.92
C LYS A 341 17.93 24.79 -7.50
N ASN A 342 17.44 23.69 -6.93
CA ASN A 342 17.68 23.26 -5.54
C ASN A 342 17.51 24.44 -4.56
N LEU A 343 16.40 25.18 -4.66
CA LEU A 343 16.15 26.32 -3.79
C LEU A 343 15.95 25.87 -2.34
N SER A 344 16.40 26.73 -1.39
CA SER A 344 16.06 26.54 0.02
C SER A 344 14.55 26.65 0.24
N LEU A 345 14.06 26.10 1.36
CA LEU A 345 12.62 26.16 1.68
C LEU A 345 12.10 27.59 1.74
N GLU A 346 12.90 28.54 2.26
CA GLU A 346 12.55 29.96 2.36
C GLU A 346 12.39 30.56 0.96
N LYS A 347 13.37 30.37 0.06
CA LYS A 347 13.31 30.88 -1.32
C LYS A 347 12.18 30.22 -2.12
N HIS A 348 11.92 28.94 -1.90
CA HIS A 348 10.80 28.26 -2.52
C HIS A 348 9.45 28.83 -2.03
N LEU A 349 9.31 29.09 -0.73
CA LEU A 349 8.13 29.72 -0.16
C LEU A 349 7.94 31.13 -0.70
N GLU A 350 9.00 31.93 -0.80
CA GLU A 350 8.99 33.27 -1.40
C GLU A 350 8.47 33.23 -2.86
N LEU A 351 8.96 32.28 -3.68
CA LEU A 351 8.44 32.05 -5.02
C LEU A 351 6.96 31.74 -5.05
N ARG A 352 6.48 30.90 -4.15
CA ARG A 352 5.05 30.60 -4.01
C ARG A 352 4.23 31.81 -3.64
N GLN A 353 4.72 32.63 -2.70
CA GLN A 353 4.02 33.86 -2.28
C GLN A 353 3.99 34.90 -3.41
N ASN A 354 5.06 35.05 -4.17
CA ASN A 354 5.15 36.07 -5.24
C ASN A 354 4.44 35.66 -6.54
N ILE A 355 4.44 34.35 -6.89
CA ILE A 355 3.92 33.88 -8.18
C ILE A 355 2.68 33.02 -7.99
N SER A 356 2.78 31.93 -7.20
CA SER A 356 1.70 30.92 -7.10
C SER A 356 0.46 31.51 -6.44
N LYS A 357 0.59 32.39 -5.45
CA LYS A 357 -0.53 33.06 -4.80
C LYS A 357 -1.37 33.86 -5.79
N ASN A 358 -0.74 34.70 -6.62
CA ASN A 358 -1.43 35.49 -7.64
C ASN A 358 -2.16 34.61 -8.68
N ILE A 359 -1.56 33.45 -9.03
CA ILE A 359 -2.18 32.48 -9.92
C ILE A 359 -3.41 31.86 -9.25
N MET A 360 -3.32 31.46 -7.98
CA MET A 360 -4.44 30.89 -7.21
C MET A 360 -5.59 31.90 -7.10
N GLU A 361 -5.31 33.16 -6.80
CA GLU A 361 -6.30 34.24 -6.76
C GLU A 361 -7.00 34.45 -8.14
N SER A 362 -6.22 34.41 -9.21
CA SER A 362 -6.76 34.49 -10.59
C SER A 362 -7.64 33.29 -10.95
N ILE A 363 -7.31 32.06 -10.46
CA ILE A 363 -8.16 30.88 -10.64
C ILE A 363 -9.45 31.06 -9.83
N TYR A 364 -9.36 31.46 -8.57
CA TYR A 364 -10.51 31.71 -7.70
C TYR A 364 -11.50 32.70 -8.32
N LYS A 365 -11.00 33.84 -8.79
CA LYS A 365 -11.81 34.88 -9.47
C LYS A 365 -12.55 34.27 -10.66
N THR A 366 -11.85 33.57 -11.56
CA THR A 366 -12.46 32.93 -12.73
C THR A 366 -13.56 31.91 -12.34
N LEU A 367 -13.32 31.11 -11.29
CA LEU A 367 -14.30 30.13 -10.78
C LEU A 367 -15.53 30.82 -10.18
N SER A 368 -15.34 31.87 -9.37
CA SER A 368 -16.41 32.59 -8.68
C SER A 368 -17.32 33.34 -9.69
N GLU A 369 -16.74 34.03 -10.65
CA GLU A 369 -17.49 34.73 -11.71
C GLU A 369 -18.32 33.76 -12.57
N THR A 370 -17.73 32.57 -12.86
CA THR A 370 -18.44 31.55 -13.66
C THR A 370 -19.52 30.84 -12.86
N TYR A 371 -19.34 30.68 -11.55
CA TYR A 371 -20.28 29.96 -10.70
C TYR A 371 -21.66 30.60 -10.66
N ALA A 372 -21.72 31.93 -10.63
CA ALA A 372 -22.98 32.69 -10.63
C ALA A 372 -23.87 32.39 -11.86
N ASN A 373 -23.26 32.05 -12.99
CA ASN A 373 -23.92 31.81 -14.26
C ASN A 373 -24.02 30.33 -14.64
N ALA A 374 -23.43 29.42 -13.83
CA ALA A 374 -23.44 28.00 -14.10
C ALA A 374 -24.80 27.36 -13.85
N ALA A 375 -25.31 26.58 -14.80
CA ALA A 375 -26.57 25.86 -14.63
C ALA A 375 -26.45 24.84 -13.50
N PRO A 376 -27.37 24.82 -12.52
CA PRO A 376 -27.37 23.84 -11.44
C PRO A 376 -27.30 22.41 -11.95
N GLN A 377 -26.53 21.53 -11.26
CA GLN A 377 -26.35 20.12 -11.61
C GLN A 377 -25.53 19.87 -12.91
N SER A 378 -25.17 20.88 -13.68
CA SER A 378 -24.27 20.73 -14.82
C SER A 378 -22.87 20.21 -14.38
N LYS A 379 -22.10 19.67 -15.31
CA LYS A 379 -20.71 19.27 -15.05
C LYS A 379 -19.85 20.45 -14.59
N LEU A 380 -20.05 21.60 -15.23
CA LEU A 380 -19.39 22.86 -14.89
C LEU A 380 -19.72 23.27 -13.46
N TYR A 381 -20.99 23.32 -13.10
CA TYR A 381 -21.46 23.63 -11.75
C TYR A 381 -20.84 22.68 -10.70
N LYS A 382 -20.88 21.37 -10.95
CA LYS A 382 -20.32 20.35 -10.04
C LYS A 382 -18.80 20.49 -9.87
N MET A 383 -18.08 20.84 -10.93
CA MET A 383 -16.63 21.09 -10.84
C MET A 383 -16.34 22.33 -10.02
N ILE A 384 -17.03 23.45 -10.26
CA ILE A 384 -16.84 24.68 -9.50
C ILE A 384 -17.26 24.47 -8.03
N GLN A 385 -18.36 23.78 -7.78
CA GLN A 385 -18.80 23.42 -6.43
C GLN A 385 -17.79 22.48 -5.72
N TYR A 386 -17.08 21.62 -6.45
CA TYR A 386 -15.98 20.84 -5.89
C TYR A 386 -14.82 21.75 -5.45
N ALA A 387 -14.52 22.82 -6.16
CA ALA A 387 -13.44 23.73 -5.83
C ALA A 387 -13.81 24.74 -4.73
N LEU A 388 -14.96 25.41 -4.87
CA LEU A 388 -15.38 26.54 -4.03
C LEU A 388 -16.39 26.14 -2.93
N GLY A 389 -17.10 25.02 -3.07
CA GLY A 389 -18.15 24.64 -2.14
C GLY A 389 -17.62 24.27 -0.76
N THR A 390 -18.46 24.44 0.26
CA THR A 390 -18.18 24.00 1.62
C THR A 390 -18.33 22.48 1.74
N PHE A 391 -17.70 21.88 2.72
CA PHE A 391 -17.91 20.48 3.06
C PHE A 391 -19.22 20.32 3.85
N LYS A 392 -20.23 19.69 3.28
CA LYS A 392 -21.55 19.49 3.91
C LYS A 392 -21.48 18.86 5.31
N LYS A 393 -20.48 18.00 5.56
CA LYS A 393 -20.28 17.28 6.83
C LYS A 393 -19.19 17.90 7.72
N PHE A 394 -18.68 19.06 7.38
CA PHE A 394 -17.69 19.75 8.17
C PHE A 394 -18.37 20.40 9.39
N LYS A 395 -17.96 20.03 10.60
CA LYS A 395 -18.56 20.53 11.84
C LYS A 395 -17.84 21.74 12.42
N VAL A 396 -16.57 21.95 12.04
CA VAL A 396 -15.80 23.11 12.50
C VAL A 396 -16.24 24.33 11.69
N LEU A 397 -16.60 25.35 12.40
CA LEU A 397 -16.91 26.67 11.86
C LEU A 397 -15.63 27.50 11.93
N ASP A 398 -15.49 28.43 11.00
CA ASP A 398 -14.42 29.44 11.03
C ASP A 398 -14.66 30.45 12.16
N GLU A 399 -13.76 31.45 12.26
CA GLU A 399 -13.88 32.53 13.26
C GLU A 399 -15.17 33.34 13.12
N LYS A 400 -15.84 33.28 11.97
CA LYS A 400 -17.12 33.93 11.68
C LYS A 400 -18.33 33.05 11.91
N GLY A 401 -18.12 31.79 12.36
CA GLY A 401 -19.18 30.80 12.54
C GLY A 401 -19.67 30.15 11.25
N GLU A 402 -18.93 30.29 10.14
CA GLU A 402 -19.25 29.70 8.84
C GLU A 402 -18.38 28.47 8.54
N LYS A 403 -18.85 27.62 7.61
CA LYS A 403 -18.06 26.48 7.13
C LYS A 403 -17.02 26.96 6.15
N PRO A 404 -15.71 26.66 6.37
CA PRO A 404 -14.67 27.13 5.50
C PRO A 404 -14.85 26.58 4.08
N GLU A 405 -14.57 27.42 3.09
CA GLU A 405 -14.56 27.02 1.69
C GLU A 405 -13.43 26.05 1.40
N ARG A 406 -13.68 25.06 0.54
CA ARG A 406 -12.66 24.10 0.11
C ARG A 406 -11.45 24.76 -0.53
N TRP A 407 -11.65 25.93 -1.14
CA TRP A 407 -10.58 26.68 -1.79
C TRP A 407 -9.42 26.99 -0.83
N LEU A 408 -9.70 27.28 0.42
CA LEU A 408 -8.69 27.54 1.43
C LEU A 408 -7.75 26.35 1.59
N PHE A 409 -8.28 25.14 1.55
CA PHE A 409 -7.48 23.91 1.66
C PHE A 409 -6.65 23.62 0.39
N PHE A 410 -7.07 24.09 -0.81
CA PHE A 410 -6.23 24.09 -1.99
C PHE A 410 -5.10 25.12 -1.91
N CYS A 411 -5.24 26.15 -1.11
CA CYS A 411 -4.22 27.19 -0.90
C CYS A 411 -3.24 26.86 0.24
N THR A 412 -3.46 25.79 1.03
CA THR A 412 -2.62 25.45 2.20
C THR A 412 -1.14 25.28 1.81
N PHE A 413 -0.81 24.79 0.62
CA PHE A 413 0.57 24.64 0.14
C PHE A 413 1.34 25.97 0.07
N LEU A 414 0.65 27.11 0.04
CA LEU A 414 1.26 28.43 0.09
C LEU A 414 1.84 28.79 1.46
N GLN A 415 1.53 28.03 2.52
CA GLN A 415 1.96 28.33 3.88
C GLN A 415 3.33 27.72 4.23
N ASP A 416 3.71 26.62 3.56
CA ASP A 416 4.98 25.93 3.83
C ASP A 416 5.48 25.26 2.56
N ALA A 417 6.76 25.46 2.23
CA ALA A 417 7.38 24.93 1.01
C ALA A 417 7.44 23.40 0.99
N ARG A 418 7.40 22.74 2.14
CA ARG A 418 7.41 21.27 2.25
C ARG A 418 6.09 20.63 1.82
N ILE A 419 4.98 21.37 1.81
CA ILE A 419 3.69 20.85 1.38
C ILE A 419 3.71 20.68 -0.14
N PRO A 420 3.60 19.46 -0.70
CA PRO A 420 3.51 19.27 -2.13
C PRO A 420 2.17 19.82 -2.66
N ILE A 421 2.15 20.27 -3.93
CA ILE A 421 0.90 20.75 -4.54
C ILE A 421 -0.05 19.63 -4.95
N ASP A 422 0.43 18.41 -4.99
CA ASP A 422 -0.39 17.23 -5.30
C ASP A 422 0.00 16.02 -4.44
N ASN A 423 -0.88 15.01 -4.45
CA ASN A 423 -0.75 13.77 -3.68
C ASN A 423 -0.31 12.59 -4.57
N ASN A 424 0.38 12.85 -5.66
CA ASN A 424 0.74 11.83 -6.66
C ASN A 424 1.64 10.73 -6.09
N ILE A 425 2.42 10.99 -5.05
CA ILE A 425 3.28 9.99 -4.42
C ILE A 425 2.45 8.88 -3.79
N SER A 426 1.42 9.21 -3.00
CA SER A 426 0.52 8.24 -2.38
C SER A 426 -0.26 7.44 -3.42
N GLU A 427 -0.77 8.12 -4.48
CA GLU A 427 -1.46 7.45 -5.58
C GLU A 427 -0.55 6.43 -6.28
N ARG A 428 0.72 6.78 -6.54
CA ARG A 428 1.70 5.86 -7.16
C ARG A 428 1.94 4.63 -6.30
N LEU A 429 2.08 4.80 -4.99
CA LEU A 429 2.29 3.69 -4.06
C LEU A 429 1.08 2.75 -4.01
N LEU A 430 -0.14 3.30 -4.11
CA LEU A 430 -1.37 2.51 -4.11
C LEU A 430 -1.67 1.79 -5.44
N ARG A 431 -0.98 2.12 -6.54
CA ARG A 431 -1.19 1.44 -7.84
C ARG A 431 -0.99 -0.07 -7.79
N ILE A 432 -0.15 -0.55 -6.89
CA ILE A 432 0.05 -2.00 -6.70
C ILE A 432 -1.24 -2.69 -6.23
N ILE A 433 -2.05 -2.03 -5.41
CA ILE A 433 -3.33 -2.56 -4.94
C ILE A 433 -4.32 -2.70 -6.11
N ALA A 434 -4.30 -1.78 -7.07
CA ALA A 434 -5.06 -1.93 -8.30
C ALA A 434 -4.63 -3.18 -9.09
N LYS A 435 -3.31 -3.38 -9.26
CA LYS A 435 -2.77 -4.60 -9.90
C LYS A 435 -3.18 -5.88 -9.15
N TRP A 436 -3.25 -5.85 -7.81
CA TRP A 436 -3.74 -7.01 -7.05
C TRP A 436 -5.21 -7.29 -7.34
N ARG A 437 -6.07 -6.26 -7.46
CA ARG A 437 -7.49 -6.44 -7.84
C ARG A 437 -7.65 -7.07 -9.22
N ASP A 438 -6.78 -6.71 -10.17
CA ASP A 438 -6.81 -7.25 -11.54
C ASP A 438 -6.26 -8.69 -11.60
N SER A 439 -5.31 -9.03 -10.72
CA SER A 439 -4.65 -10.33 -10.72
C SER A 439 -5.34 -11.39 -9.83
N SER A 440 -6.09 -10.96 -8.82
CA SER A 440 -6.72 -11.82 -7.82
C SER A 440 -8.11 -11.30 -7.44
N LEU A 441 -9.07 -12.20 -7.26
CA LEU A 441 -10.41 -11.84 -6.78
C LEU A 441 -10.37 -11.32 -5.33
N TRP A 442 -9.44 -11.83 -4.52
CA TRP A 442 -9.21 -11.45 -3.12
C TRP A 442 -7.77 -11.74 -2.69
N ILE A 443 -7.32 -11.10 -1.60
CA ILE A 443 -5.96 -11.27 -1.07
C ILE A 443 -5.82 -12.32 0.05
N GLY A 444 -6.89 -13.00 0.41
CA GLY A 444 -6.93 -13.94 1.52
C GLY A 444 -8.03 -13.57 2.52
N SER A 445 -7.89 -14.00 3.77
CA SER A 445 -8.79 -13.65 4.87
C SER A 445 -8.45 -12.29 5.49
N LEU A 446 -9.26 -11.82 6.43
CA LEU A 446 -8.99 -10.60 7.20
C LEU A 446 -7.63 -10.64 7.91
N GLN A 447 -7.22 -11.80 8.41
CA GLN A 447 -5.92 -12.02 9.06
C GLN A 447 -4.72 -11.83 8.11
N SER A 448 -4.93 -11.87 6.80
CA SER A 448 -3.89 -11.61 5.81
C SER A 448 -3.65 -10.11 5.59
N LEU A 449 -4.56 -9.24 5.98
CA LEU A 449 -4.47 -7.80 5.70
C LEU A 449 -3.22 -7.15 6.35
N PRO A 450 -2.93 -7.37 7.65
CA PRO A 450 -1.69 -6.88 8.26
C PRO A 450 -0.43 -7.40 7.56
N VAL A 451 -0.41 -8.68 7.16
CA VAL A 451 0.71 -9.31 6.44
C VAL A 451 1.08 -8.54 5.17
N TYR A 452 0.06 -8.15 4.39
CA TYR A 452 0.27 -7.38 3.17
C TYR A 452 0.73 -5.95 3.47
N CYS A 453 0.18 -5.32 4.51
CA CYS A 453 0.54 -3.97 4.90
C CYS A 453 1.97 -3.88 5.46
N ASP A 454 2.41 -4.86 6.26
CA ASP A 454 3.77 -4.92 6.78
C ASP A 454 4.80 -5.06 5.64
N LEU A 455 4.56 -6.02 4.75
CA LEU A 455 5.42 -6.22 3.59
C LEU A 455 5.41 -5.00 2.65
N LEU A 456 4.24 -4.37 2.40
CA LEU A 456 4.18 -3.12 1.62
C LEU A 456 5.00 -2.01 2.25
N THR A 457 4.87 -1.80 3.56
CA THR A 457 5.59 -0.75 4.30
C THR A 457 7.09 -0.85 4.05
N VAL A 458 7.69 -2.00 4.27
CA VAL A 458 9.14 -2.15 4.11
C VAL A 458 9.57 -2.15 2.64
N LEU A 459 8.85 -2.88 1.77
CA LEU A 459 9.26 -3.03 0.37
C LEU A 459 9.07 -1.74 -0.42
N LYS A 460 8.02 -0.98 -0.16
CA LYS A 460 7.82 0.34 -0.78
C LYS A 460 8.77 1.40 -0.22
N THR A 461 9.16 1.31 1.04
CA THR A 461 10.24 2.13 1.59
C THR A 461 11.59 1.81 0.91
N CYS A 462 11.89 0.53 0.63
CA CYS A 462 13.06 0.17 -0.17
C CYS A 462 13.04 0.86 -1.54
N GLU A 463 11.90 0.81 -2.25
CA GLU A 463 11.77 1.47 -3.57
C GLU A 463 11.95 3.00 -3.47
N LEU A 464 11.37 3.64 -2.46
CA LEU A 464 11.49 5.09 -2.25
C LEU A 464 12.95 5.51 -1.97
N ARG A 465 13.70 4.70 -1.22
CA ARG A 465 15.10 4.93 -0.88
C ARG A 465 16.10 4.31 -1.87
N SER A 466 15.62 3.82 -3.01
CA SER A 466 16.46 3.17 -4.05
C SER A 466 17.28 1.98 -3.55
N VAL A 467 16.80 1.29 -2.53
CA VAL A 467 17.38 0.06 -1.99
C VAL A 467 16.78 -1.13 -2.74
N ASN A 468 17.59 -2.13 -3.12
CA ASN A 468 17.10 -3.34 -3.74
C ASN A 468 16.24 -4.16 -2.75
N PRO A 469 14.91 -4.27 -2.95
CA PRO A 469 14.02 -4.90 -1.97
C PRO A 469 14.31 -6.38 -1.75
N LEU A 470 14.75 -7.11 -2.77
CA LEU A 470 15.04 -8.54 -2.67
C LEU A 470 16.28 -8.79 -1.82
N LEU A 471 17.37 -8.10 -2.12
CA LEU A 471 18.62 -8.23 -1.38
C LEU A 471 18.49 -7.74 0.06
N TRP A 472 17.79 -6.62 0.24
CA TRP A 472 17.50 -6.10 1.57
C TRP A 472 16.72 -7.12 2.43
N LEU A 473 15.64 -7.68 1.88
CA LEU A 473 14.80 -8.64 2.59
C LEU A 473 15.56 -9.93 2.95
N GLN A 474 16.42 -10.43 2.04
CA GLN A 474 17.30 -11.57 2.32
C GLN A 474 18.24 -11.29 3.49
N ASN A 475 18.91 -10.12 3.48
CA ASN A 475 19.84 -9.73 4.53
C ASN A 475 19.16 -9.57 5.88
N VAL A 476 17.98 -8.93 5.89
CA VAL A 476 17.16 -8.81 7.11
C VAL A 476 16.77 -10.16 7.67
N PHE A 477 16.34 -11.09 6.83
CA PHE A 477 16.00 -12.44 7.28
C PHE A 477 17.21 -13.19 7.86
N ILE A 478 18.39 -13.03 7.27
CA ILE A 478 19.63 -13.64 7.80
C ILE A 478 19.96 -13.03 9.16
N LYS A 479 19.97 -11.71 9.29
CA LYS A 479 20.27 -11.00 10.55
C LYS A 479 19.25 -11.34 11.64
N LEU A 480 17.96 -11.22 11.37
CA LEU A 480 16.92 -11.47 12.37
C LEU A 480 16.76 -12.94 12.72
N ASN A 481 17.20 -13.87 11.87
CA ASN A 481 17.17 -15.31 12.15
C ASN A 481 18.14 -15.73 13.27
N SER A 482 19.13 -14.90 13.59
CA SER A 482 20.07 -15.14 14.70
C SER A 482 19.44 -14.88 16.08
N PHE A 483 18.39 -14.08 16.16
CA PHE A 483 17.72 -13.74 17.42
C PHE A 483 16.72 -14.82 17.83
N ARG A 484 16.77 -15.24 19.10
CA ARG A 484 15.81 -16.18 19.71
C ARG A 484 14.54 -15.51 20.25
N GLY A 485 14.54 -14.17 20.37
CA GLY A 485 13.47 -13.31 20.86
C GLY A 485 13.31 -12.06 19.98
N PRO A 486 12.55 -11.06 20.43
CA PRO A 486 12.44 -9.78 19.73
C PRO A 486 13.83 -9.13 19.66
N PRO A 487 14.24 -8.62 18.48
CA PRO A 487 15.50 -7.92 18.35
C PRO A 487 15.46 -6.60 19.12
N PRO A 488 16.60 -6.09 19.63
CA PRO A 488 16.71 -4.78 20.24
C PRO A 488 16.31 -3.64 19.30
N ASP A 489 15.85 -2.51 19.85
CA ASP A 489 15.35 -1.38 19.07
C ASP A 489 16.41 -0.72 18.18
N ASP A 490 17.66 -0.67 18.62
CA ASP A 490 18.82 -0.18 17.86
C ASP A 490 19.04 -1.04 16.60
N ILE A 491 19.00 -2.36 16.72
CA ILE A 491 19.07 -3.28 15.57
C ILE A 491 17.91 -3.07 14.61
N ILE A 492 16.69 -2.83 15.14
CA ILE A 492 15.51 -2.57 14.29
C ILE A 492 15.70 -1.27 13.51
N LEU A 493 16.23 -0.22 14.14
CA LEU A 493 16.49 1.07 13.49
C LEU A 493 17.53 0.94 12.37
N ASP A 494 18.63 0.21 12.61
CA ASP A 494 19.68 -0.06 11.61
C ASP A 494 19.17 -0.88 10.42
N LEU A 495 18.10 -1.64 10.62
CA LEU A 495 17.51 -2.46 9.57
C LEU A 495 16.46 -1.70 8.73
N ILE A 496 16.12 -0.47 9.07
CA ILE A 496 15.26 0.34 8.18
C ILE A 496 15.95 0.51 6.83
N PRO A 497 15.26 0.31 5.69
CA PRO A 497 15.90 0.39 4.37
C PRO A 497 16.64 1.72 4.14
N GLY A 498 17.94 1.69 3.89
CA GLY A 498 18.75 2.87 3.58
C GLY A 498 19.26 3.67 4.79
N ASN A 499 19.17 3.09 5.99
CA ASN A 499 19.88 3.61 7.17
C ASN A 499 21.30 3.06 7.18
#